data_1d9f0b3ef92a46a14d7981dd22f0d79d
#
_entry.id   1d9f0b3ef92a46a14d7981dd22f0d79d
#
_cell.length_a   1.000
_cell.length_b   1.000
_cell.length_c   1.000
_cell.angle_alpha   90.00
_cell.angle_beta   90.00
_cell.angle_gamma   90.00
#
_symmetry.space_group_name_H-M   'P 1'
#
loop_
_entity.id
_entity.type
_entity.pdbx_description
1 polymer ?
#
loop_
_entity_poly.entity_id
_entity_poly.type
_entity_poly.pdbx_seq_one_letter_code
_entity_poly.pdbx_strand_id
1 'polypeptide(L)'
;MNKLRVTALLLAVILAVGGIVLKISGYDAQTDFEPTLPLDTRLSSEQAQKDLKYVYDTVRAKHPVFLIDDGAEKRFGDVYIKLRRELMDKDGVTVNELWEKSAELVCTLDDAHTIVTASGTQYVSGGNEISKAYNDGTLVSIDGISADSMKEHFKKVFPCEPQVSFYADYMFGEALEYGSWLTLLGADVSDGIDVVFSGNKETKHFDMTDEPPERKQLELCSYKIDKENSLGVFTLNRCEMSQEYTDRLLEFFSAVRDNNIGNIAVDLRSNGXXXXS
;
A
#
# COMPACT_ATOMS: atom_id res chain seq x y z
N MET A 1 -22.24 22.00 -44.17
CA MET A 1 -21.46 21.81 -42.95
C MET A 1 -20.48 20.67 -43.17
N ASN A 2 -19.18 20.85 -42.87
CA ASN A 2 -18.15 19.87 -43.19
C ASN A 2 -18.35 18.63 -42.29
N LYS A 3 -18.24 17.43 -42.84
CA LYS A 3 -18.43 16.15 -42.11
C LYS A 3 -17.58 16.12 -40.84
N LEU A 4 -16.36 16.66 -40.89
CA LEU A 4 -15.46 16.74 -39.73
C LEU A 4 -16.05 17.56 -38.57
N ARG A 5 -16.76 18.68 -38.89
CA ARG A 5 -17.38 19.54 -37.87
C ARG A 5 -18.60 18.86 -37.23
N VAL A 6 -19.33 18.09 -37.99
CA VAL A 6 -20.50 17.31 -37.48
C VAL A 6 -20.00 16.21 -36.56
N THR A 7 -18.91 15.50 -36.92
CA THR A 7 -18.33 14.45 -36.11
C THR A 7 -17.77 15.01 -34.78
N ALA A 8 -17.05 16.14 -34.85
CA ALA A 8 -16.53 16.80 -33.67
C ALA A 8 -17.64 17.28 -32.71
N LEU A 9 -18.72 17.82 -33.28
CA LEU A 9 -19.89 18.26 -32.48
C LEU A 9 -20.57 17.08 -31.80
N LEU A 10 -20.76 15.97 -32.51
CA LEU A 10 -21.34 14.74 -31.97
C LEU A 10 -20.47 14.17 -30.84
N LEU A 11 -19.16 14.15 -31.03
CA LEU A 11 -18.22 13.68 -29.98
C LEU A 11 -18.30 14.56 -28.74
N ALA A 12 -18.35 15.88 -28.92
CA ALA A 12 -18.46 16.82 -27.79
C ALA A 12 -19.78 16.64 -27.03
N VAL A 13 -20.89 16.39 -27.74
CA VAL A 13 -22.18 16.11 -27.09
C VAL A 13 -22.14 14.79 -26.33
N ILE A 14 -21.53 13.74 -26.89
CA ILE A 14 -21.40 12.44 -26.24
C ILE A 14 -20.56 12.58 -24.93
N LEU A 15 -19.47 13.32 -24.99
CA LEU A 15 -18.62 13.56 -23.82
C LEU A 15 -19.37 14.40 -22.76
N ALA A 16 -20.10 15.42 -23.18
CA ALA A 16 -20.88 16.26 -22.25
C ALA A 16 -22.02 15.45 -21.59
N VAL A 17 -22.75 14.66 -22.37
CA VAL A 17 -23.82 13.80 -21.84
C VAL A 17 -23.23 12.71 -20.93
N GLY A 18 -22.10 12.12 -21.33
CA GLY A 18 -21.37 11.13 -20.51
C GLY A 18 -20.96 11.72 -19.18
N GLY A 19 -20.41 12.93 -19.18
CA GLY A 19 -20.02 13.64 -17.95
C GLY A 19 -21.21 13.96 -17.05
N ILE A 20 -22.34 14.36 -17.65
CA ILE A 20 -23.59 14.63 -16.92
C ILE A 20 -24.16 13.34 -16.31
N VAL A 21 -24.14 12.23 -17.06
CA VAL A 21 -24.61 10.93 -16.56
C VAL A 21 -23.74 10.44 -15.41
N LEU A 22 -22.42 10.58 -15.51
CA LEU A 22 -21.49 10.22 -14.43
C LEU A 22 -21.75 11.06 -13.17
N LYS A 23 -22.01 12.36 -13.33
CA LYS A 23 -22.32 13.25 -12.22
C LYS A 23 -23.69 12.93 -11.58
N ILE A 24 -24.69 12.60 -12.39
CA ILE A 24 -26.03 12.24 -11.90
C ILE A 24 -26.03 10.86 -11.24
N SER A 25 -25.16 9.95 -11.70
CA SER A 25 -25.06 8.61 -11.11
C SER A 25 -24.28 8.60 -9.77
N GLY A 26 -23.84 9.76 -9.31
CA GLY A 26 -23.13 9.88 -8.04
C GLY A 26 -21.73 9.26 -8.06
N TYR A 27 -21.12 9.20 -9.23
CA TYR A 27 -19.73 8.80 -9.35
C TYR A 27 -18.85 9.97 -8.91
N ASP A 28 -18.96 10.33 -7.63
CA ASP A 28 -18.02 11.24 -7.00
C ASP A 28 -16.84 10.37 -6.54
N ALA A 29 -15.70 10.65 -7.12
CA ALA A 29 -14.45 9.98 -6.72
C ALA A 29 -13.97 10.43 -5.33
N GLN A 30 -14.65 11.42 -4.75
CA GLN A 30 -14.43 11.78 -3.35
C GLN A 30 -15.42 10.99 -2.49
N THR A 31 -14.97 9.82 -2.07
CA THR A 31 -15.56 9.21 -0.89
C THR A 31 -15.12 10.08 0.29
N ASP A 32 -16.06 10.78 0.89
CA ASP A 32 -15.86 11.32 2.23
C ASP A 32 -15.62 10.10 3.14
N PHE A 33 -14.37 9.83 3.45
CA PHE A 33 -14.03 8.79 4.40
C PHE A 33 -14.56 9.23 5.77
N GLU A 34 -15.57 8.54 6.25
CA GLU A 34 -15.98 8.68 7.64
C GLU A 34 -14.77 8.30 8.52
N PRO A 35 -14.57 9.01 9.63
CA PRO A 35 -13.48 8.67 10.54
C PRO A 35 -13.59 7.20 10.95
N THR A 36 -12.50 6.47 10.85
CA THR A 36 -12.48 5.07 11.28
C THR A 36 -12.60 5.00 12.80
N LEU A 37 -13.26 3.96 13.27
CA LEU A 37 -13.35 3.67 14.70
C LEU A 37 -11.98 3.26 15.23
N PRO A 38 -11.67 3.54 16.51
CA PRO A 38 -10.47 2.99 17.14
C PRO A 38 -10.42 1.46 17.02
N LEU A 39 -9.20 0.92 16.90
CA LEU A 39 -8.97 -0.51 16.63
C LEU A 39 -9.56 -1.42 17.73
N ASP A 40 -9.61 -0.94 18.97
CA ASP A 40 -10.14 -1.66 20.13
C ASP A 40 -11.67 -1.58 20.25
N THR A 41 -12.33 -0.76 19.41
CA THR A 41 -13.79 -0.61 19.45
C THR A 41 -14.46 -1.97 19.20
N ARG A 42 -15.40 -2.35 20.07
CA ARG A 42 -16.14 -3.60 19.95
C ARG A 42 -17.40 -3.40 19.10
N LEU A 43 -17.50 -4.23 18.10
CA LEU A 43 -18.66 -4.35 17.21
C LEU A 43 -19.45 -5.59 17.63
N SER A 44 -20.74 -5.60 17.38
CA SER A 44 -21.49 -6.87 17.47
C SER A 44 -21.04 -7.80 16.35
N SER A 45 -21.17 -9.10 16.55
CA SER A 45 -20.90 -10.10 15.51
C SER A 45 -21.70 -9.81 14.24
N GLU A 46 -22.95 -9.34 14.37
CA GLU A 46 -23.80 -8.98 13.22
C GLU A 46 -23.22 -7.80 12.42
N GLN A 47 -22.75 -6.75 13.11
CA GLN A 47 -22.10 -5.61 12.46
C GLN A 47 -20.84 -6.06 11.71
N ALA A 48 -19.96 -6.80 12.38
CA ALA A 48 -18.72 -7.30 11.78
C ALA A 48 -18.99 -8.16 10.54
N GLN A 49 -19.99 -9.06 10.59
CA GLN A 49 -20.38 -9.86 9.42
C GLN A 49 -20.92 -9.01 8.28
N LYS A 50 -21.68 -7.96 8.59
CA LYS A 50 -22.22 -7.02 7.59
C LYS A 50 -21.10 -6.27 6.90
N ASP A 51 -20.10 -5.82 7.67
CA ASP A 51 -18.97 -5.07 7.13
C ASP A 51 -18.05 -5.98 6.30
N LEU A 52 -17.76 -7.19 6.78
CA LEU A 52 -17.02 -8.17 5.98
C LEU A 52 -17.77 -8.50 4.67
N LYS A 53 -19.11 -8.59 4.73
CA LYS A 53 -19.93 -8.80 3.54
C LYS A 53 -19.82 -7.62 2.57
N TYR A 54 -19.76 -6.40 3.07
CA TYR A 54 -19.59 -5.21 2.24
C TYR A 54 -18.25 -5.26 1.49
N VAL A 55 -17.16 -5.64 2.18
CA VAL A 55 -15.85 -5.85 1.53
C VAL A 55 -15.97 -6.91 0.44
N TYR A 56 -16.55 -8.07 0.77
CA TYR A 56 -16.73 -9.18 -0.17
C TYR A 56 -17.51 -8.75 -1.42
N ASP A 57 -18.67 -8.12 -1.25
CA ASP A 57 -19.53 -7.70 -2.38
C ASP A 57 -18.84 -6.64 -3.23
N THR A 58 -18.18 -5.67 -2.60
CA THR A 58 -17.51 -4.56 -3.30
C THR A 58 -16.35 -5.07 -4.16
N VAL A 59 -15.51 -5.91 -3.57
CA VAL A 59 -14.35 -6.48 -4.28
C VAL A 59 -14.83 -7.39 -5.41
N ARG A 60 -15.78 -8.28 -5.13
CA ARG A 60 -16.34 -9.19 -6.13
C ARG A 60 -16.96 -8.45 -7.32
N ALA A 61 -17.58 -7.29 -7.08
CA ALA A 61 -18.22 -6.50 -8.12
C ALA A 61 -17.26 -5.69 -8.98
N LYS A 62 -16.04 -5.39 -8.45
CA LYS A 62 -15.13 -4.42 -9.07
C LYS A 62 -13.79 -5.01 -9.51
N HIS A 63 -13.30 -6.05 -8.85
CA HIS A 63 -11.95 -6.54 -9.07
C HIS A 63 -11.84 -7.32 -10.39
N PRO A 64 -10.90 -6.95 -11.26
CA PRO A 64 -10.81 -7.56 -12.61
C PRO A 64 -10.39 -9.04 -12.61
N VAL A 65 -9.81 -9.56 -11.52
CA VAL A 65 -9.39 -10.96 -11.46
C VAL A 65 -10.54 -11.93 -11.76
N PHE A 66 -11.76 -11.56 -11.39
CA PHE A 66 -12.94 -12.41 -11.60
C PHE A 66 -13.36 -12.52 -13.09
N LEU A 67 -12.76 -11.67 -13.94
CA LEU A 67 -12.98 -11.73 -15.41
C LEU A 67 -11.92 -12.56 -16.12
N ILE A 68 -10.78 -12.85 -15.44
CA ILE A 68 -9.62 -13.46 -16.10
C ILE A 68 -9.17 -14.78 -15.45
N ASP A 69 -9.66 -15.08 -14.25
CA ASP A 69 -9.34 -16.34 -13.53
C ASP A 69 -10.65 -17.03 -13.09
N ASP A 70 -11.01 -18.09 -13.78
CA ASP A 70 -12.24 -18.86 -13.54
C ASP A 70 -12.31 -19.45 -12.11
N GLY A 71 -11.17 -19.61 -11.43
CA GLY A 71 -11.11 -20.15 -10.07
C GLY A 71 -11.18 -19.10 -8.97
N ALA A 72 -10.95 -17.82 -9.31
CA ALA A 72 -10.81 -16.75 -8.31
C ALA A 72 -12.10 -16.56 -7.50
N GLU A 73 -13.26 -16.56 -8.16
CA GLU A 73 -14.55 -16.36 -7.48
C GLU A 73 -14.80 -17.45 -6.43
N LYS A 74 -14.46 -18.69 -6.77
CA LYS A 74 -14.63 -19.80 -5.83
C LYS A 74 -13.68 -19.66 -4.62
N ARG A 75 -12.39 -19.40 -4.86
CA ARG A 75 -11.41 -19.22 -3.78
C ARG A 75 -11.83 -18.09 -2.82
N PHE A 76 -12.17 -16.94 -3.39
CA PHE A 76 -12.61 -15.75 -2.64
C PHE A 76 -13.88 -16.05 -1.82
N GLY A 77 -14.86 -16.72 -2.44
CA GLY A 77 -16.10 -17.12 -1.77
C GLY A 77 -15.90 -18.13 -0.65
N ASP A 78 -15.05 -19.14 -0.86
CA ASP A 78 -14.76 -20.15 0.17
C ASP A 78 -14.13 -19.51 1.41
N VAL A 79 -13.16 -18.59 1.20
CA VAL A 79 -12.52 -17.87 2.31
C VAL A 79 -13.52 -16.94 2.99
N TYR A 80 -14.33 -16.20 2.25
CA TYR A 80 -15.40 -15.35 2.84
C TYR A 80 -16.32 -16.17 3.76
N ILE A 81 -16.77 -17.35 3.31
CA ILE A 81 -17.66 -18.21 4.11
C ILE A 81 -16.96 -18.65 5.40
N LYS A 82 -15.68 -19.05 5.32
CA LYS A 82 -14.88 -19.42 6.48
C LYS A 82 -14.79 -18.26 7.49
N LEU A 83 -14.36 -17.09 7.03
CA LEU A 83 -14.13 -15.91 7.88
C LEU A 83 -15.44 -15.41 8.50
N ARG A 84 -16.53 -15.43 7.74
CA ARG A 84 -17.84 -15.06 8.24
C ARG A 84 -18.30 -15.97 9.40
N ARG A 85 -18.03 -17.28 9.31
CA ARG A 85 -18.33 -18.23 10.40
C ARG A 85 -17.51 -17.90 11.65
N GLU A 86 -16.22 -17.61 11.48
CA GLU A 86 -15.34 -17.24 12.60
C GLU A 86 -15.86 -16.01 13.34
N LEU A 87 -16.41 -15.03 12.60
CA LEU A 87 -17.02 -13.84 13.20
C LEU A 87 -18.37 -14.17 13.90
N MET A 88 -19.14 -15.10 13.34
CA MET A 88 -20.46 -15.46 13.85
C MET A 88 -20.40 -16.11 15.24
N ASP A 89 -19.33 -16.87 15.50
CA ASP A 89 -19.18 -17.63 16.74
C ASP A 89 -18.63 -16.76 17.90
N LYS A 90 -18.37 -15.46 17.68
CA LYS A 90 -17.80 -14.56 18.68
C LYS A 90 -18.87 -13.73 19.41
N ASP A 91 -18.64 -13.48 20.69
CA ASP A 91 -19.43 -12.53 21.50
C ASP A 91 -18.83 -11.13 21.35
N GLY A 92 -18.92 -10.58 20.13
CA GLY A 92 -18.33 -9.31 19.76
C GLY A 92 -16.95 -9.46 19.11
N VAL A 93 -16.62 -8.48 18.27
CA VAL A 93 -15.42 -8.47 17.43
C VAL A 93 -14.82 -7.06 17.51
N THR A 94 -13.52 -6.93 17.72
CA THR A 94 -12.89 -5.60 17.63
C THR A 94 -12.73 -5.15 16.17
N VAL A 95 -12.58 -3.85 15.98
CA VAL A 95 -12.27 -3.29 14.65
C VAL A 95 -10.95 -3.91 14.13
N ASN A 96 -9.96 -4.11 15.01
CA ASN A 96 -8.68 -4.75 14.66
C ASN A 96 -8.92 -6.18 14.12
N GLU A 97 -9.74 -6.98 14.81
CA GLU A 97 -10.08 -8.33 14.36
C GLU A 97 -10.83 -8.32 13.01
N LEU A 98 -11.75 -7.36 12.83
CA LEU A 98 -12.46 -7.21 11.55
C LEU A 98 -11.51 -6.79 10.42
N TRP A 99 -10.57 -5.88 10.72
CA TRP A 99 -9.52 -5.50 9.76
C TRP A 99 -8.70 -6.73 9.35
N GLU A 100 -8.21 -7.49 10.33
CA GLU A 100 -7.46 -8.73 10.07
C GLU A 100 -8.24 -9.68 9.13
N LYS A 101 -9.52 -9.92 9.42
CA LYS A 101 -10.35 -10.82 8.58
C LYS A 101 -10.59 -10.25 7.19
N SER A 102 -10.79 -8.95 7.08
CA SER A 102 -10.97 -8.29 5.78
C SER A 102 -9.68 -8.34 4.95
N ALA A 103 -8.54 -8.12 5.59
CA ALA A 103 -7.22 -8.21 4.95
C ALA A 103 -6.92 -9.67 4.52
N GLU A 104 -7.18 -10.66 5.38
CA GLU A 104 -7.06 -12.09 5.04
C GLU A 104 -7.91 -12.44 3.80
N LEU A 105 -9.11 -11.87 3.70
CA LEU A 105 -9.99 -12.09 2.55
C LEU A 105 -9.37 -11.57 1.27
N VAL A 106 -8.92 -10.29 1.24
CA VAL A 106 -8.39 -9.68 0.01
C VAL A 106 -7.04 -10.27 -0.39
N CYS A 107 -6.27 -10.82 0.55
CA CYS A 107 -5.00 -11.51 0.24
C CYS A 107 -5.20 -12.68 -0.74
N THR A 108 -6.40 -13.27 -0.80
CA THR A 108 -6.69 -14.37 -1.74
C THR A 108 -6.71 -13.93 -3.21
N LEU A 109 -6.61 -12.64 -3.48
CA LEU A 109 -6.61 -12.08 -4.84
C LEU A 109 -5.22 -12.00 -5.45
N ASP A 110 -4.18 -12.16 -4.61
CA ASP A 110 -2.78 -12.04 -5.04
C ASP A 110 -2.49 -10.70 -5.77
N ASP A 111 -3.02 -9.59 -5.23
CA ASP A 111 -2.92 -8.26 -5.85
C ASP A 111 -2.58 -7.19 -4.80
N ALA A 112 -1.35 -6.67 -4.83
CA ALA A 112 -0.85 -5.66 -3.89
C ALA A 112 -1.60 -4.31 -3.99
N HIS A 113 -2.40 -4.10 -5.04
CA HIS A 113 -3.17 -2.87 -5.21
C HIS A 113 -4.56 -2.95 -4.53
N THR A 114 -4.96 -4.13 -4.07
CA THR A 114 -6.24 -4.32 -3.38
C THR A 114 -5.96 -4.63 -1.91
N ILE A 115 -5.78 -3.58 -1.12
CA ILE A 115 -5.42 -3.67 0.29
C ILE A 115 -6.54 -3.12 1.18
N VAL A 116 -6.70 -3.71 2.35
CA VAL A 116 -7.54 -3.16 3.43
C VAL A 116 -6.60 -2.63 4.50
N THR A 117 -6.71 -1.34 4.80
CA THR A 117 -5.89 -0.69 5.82
C THR A 117 -6.78 -0.07 6.88
N ALA A 118 -6.30 -0.06 8.12
CA ALA A 118 -6.91 0.77 9.15
C ALA A 118 -6.31 2.18 9.07
N SER A 119 -7.10 3.20 9.27
CA SER A 119 -6.56 4.53 9.46
C SER A 119 -6.08 4.65 10.90
N GLY A 120 -4.78 4.75 11.08
CA GLY A 120 -4.18 5.06 12.36
C GLY A 120 -3.23 6.21 12.17
N THR A 121 -3.19 7.10 13.15
CA THR A 121 -2.32 8.27 13.12
C THR A 121 -1.13 8.12 14.08
N GLN A 122 -1.02 6.97 14.73
CA GLN A 122 0.09 6.74 15.66
C GLN A 122 1.24 6.04 14.96
N TYR A 123 2.42 6.52 15.23
CA TYR A 123 3.70 6.03 14.71
C TYR A 123 4.61 5.70 15.88
N VAL A 124 5.61 4.88 15.63
CA VAL A 124 6.68 4.61 16.62
C VAL A 124 7.68 5.76 16.57
N SER A 125 7.92 6.42 17.69
CA SER A 125 8.96 7.46 17.79
C SER A 125 10.33 6.79 17.57
N GLY A 126 10.99 7.12 16.45
CA GLY A 126 12.22 6.43 16.04
C GLY A 126 11.98 5.10 15.32
N GLY A 127 10.78 4.89 14.77
CA GLY A 127 10.42 3.67 14.04
C GLY A 127 11.37 3.33 12.90
N ASN A 128 12.00 4.35 12.28
CA ASN A 128 13.03 4.13 11.26
C ASN A 128 14.23 3.32 11.76
N GLU A 129 14.54 3.37 13.08
CA GLU A 129 15.59 2.52 13.68
C GLU A 129 15.15 1.04 13.65
N ILE A 130 13.88 0.77 13.93
CA ILE A 130 13.30 -0.58 13.93
C ILE A 130 13.24 -1.13 12.50
N SER A 131 12.71 -0.34 11.56
CA SER A 131 12.68 -0.67 10.13
C SER A 131 14.09 -0.97 9.60
N LYS A 132 15.06 -0.12 9.95
CA LYS A 132 16.46 -0.34 9.59
C LYS A 132 17.02 -1.63 10.22
N ALA A 133 16.74 -1.87 11.49
CA ALA A 133 17.22 -3.10 12.18
C ALA A 133 16.63 -4.36 11.54
N TYR A 134 15.38 -4.32 11.10
CA TYR A 134 14.77 -5.41 10.34
C TYR A 134 15.55 -5.62 9.03
N ASN A 135 15.78 -4.57 8.27
CA ASN A 135 16.49 -4.65 6.97
C ASN A 135 17.94 -5.13 7.13
N ASP A 136 18.59 -4.78 8.23
CA ASP A 136 19.96 -5.21 8.55
C ASP A 136 20.02 -6.63 9.18
N GLY A 137 18.87 -7.25 9.44
CA GLY A 137 18.78 -8.58 10.06
C GLY A 137 19.14 -8.58 11.54
N THR A 138 19.00 -7.44 12.22
CA THR A 138 19.35 -7.31 13.64
C THR A 138 18.14 -7.21 14.57
N LEU A 139 16.93 -7.07 14.05
CA LEU A 139 15.69 -7.05 14.84
C LEU A 139 15.37 -8.47 15.32
N VAL A 140 15.20 -8.66 16.63
CA VAL A 140 14.88 -9.96 17.23
C VAL A 140 13.41 -10.07 17.57
N SER A 141 12.86 -9.11 18.34
CA SER A 141 11.46 -9.17 18.77
C SER A 141 10.92 -7.77 19.11
N ILE A 142 9.60 -7.67 19.07
CA ILE A 142 8.83 -6.51 19.55
C ILE A 142 7.80 -7.06 20.55
N ASP A 143 7.77 -6.54 21.77
CA ASP A 143 6.91 -7.00 22.89
C ASP A 143 6.99 -8.53 23.08
N GLY A 144 8.17 -9.09 22.91
CA GLY A 144 8.39 -10.53 23.07
C GLY A 144 7.95 -11.38 21.88
N ILE A 145 7.31 -10.79 20.86
CA ILE A 145 6.92 -11.50 19.63
C ILE A 145 8.11 -11.44 18.67
N SER A 146 8.56 -12.57 18.17
CA SER A 146 9.72 -12.59 17.26
C SER A 146 9.40 -11.88 15.94
N ALA A 147 10.41 -11.20 15.38
CA ALA A 147 10.27 -10.52 14.09
C ALA A 147 9.80 -11.49 12.99
N ASP A 148 10.28 -12.74 13.02
CA ASP A 148 9.86 -13.77 12.06
C ASP A 148 8.37 -14.13 12.22
N SER A 149 7.87 -14.26 13.46
CA SER A 149 6.46 -14.54 13.71
C SER A 149 5.57 -13.38 13.22
N MET A 150 5.98 -12.15 13.50
CA MET A 150 5.26 -10.96 13.01
C MET A 150 5.25 -10.90 11.48
N LYS A 151 6.39 -11.18 10.85
CA LYS A 151 6.52 -11.20 9.40
C LYS A 151 5.60 -12.26 8.77
N GLU A 152 5.57 -13.46 9.34
CA GLU A 152 4.69 -14.53 8.84
C GLU A 152 3.20 -14.19 9.04
N HIS A 153 2.87 -13.46 10.10
CA HIS A 153 1.51 -12.94 10.29
C HIS A 153 1.21 -11.86 9.24
N PHE A 154 2.14 -10.91 9.05
CA PHE A 154 1.99 -9.82 8.07
C PHE A 154 1.69 -10.37 6.67
N LYS A 155 2.40 -11.42 6.24
CA LYS A 155 2.20 -12.04 4.92
C LYS A 155 0.80 -12.65 4.72
N LYS A 156 0.07 -12.91 5.80
CA LYS A 156 -1.32 -13.42 5.70
C LYS A 156 -2.34 -12.30 5.54
N VAL A 157 -1.96 -11.07 5.86
CA VAL A 157 -2.86 -9.91 5.88
C VAL A 157 -2.40 -8.77 4.96
N PHE A 158 -1.27 -8.93 4.30
CA PHE A 158 -0.75 -7.96 3.32
C PHE A 158 -0.74 -8.62 1.94
N PRO A 159 -1.63 -8.18 1.03
CA PRO A 159 -1.75 -8.81 -0.29
C PRO A 159 -0.51 -8.51 -1.15
N CYS A 160 -0.08 -9.52 -1.90
CA CYS A 160 1.11 -9.40 -2.75
C CYS A 160 1.06 -10.48 -3.82
N GLU A 161 1.48 -10.15 -5.02
CA GLU A 161 1.59 -11.13 -6.10
C GLU A 161 2.71 -12.15 -5.78
N PRO A 162 2.46 -13.45 -5.97
CA PRO A 162 3.44 -14.49 -5.62
C PRO A 162 4.82 -14.31 -6.27
N GLN A 163 4.86 -13.70 -7.46
CA GLN A 163 6.11 -13.51 -8.22
C GLN A 163 7.00 -12.41 -7.63
N VAL A 164 6.45 -11.53 -6.79
CA VAL A 164 7.17 -10.42 -6.18
C VAL A 164 7.08 -10.44 -4.64
N SER A 165 7.10 -11.63 -4.06
CA SER A 165 6.95 -11.85 -2.61
C SER A 165 7.95 -11.04 -1.76
N PHE A 166 9.12 -10.66 -2.32
CA PHE A 166 10.06 -9.76 -1.66
C PHE A 166 9.44 -8.39 -1.34
N TYR A 167 8.40 -7.99 -2.07
CA TYR A 167 7.69 -6.74 -1.80
C TYR A 167 6.99 -6.78 -0.44
N ALA A 168 6.39 -7.92 -0.09
CA ALA A 168 5.79 -8.07 1.25
C ALA A 168 6.87 -7.99 2.35
N ASP A 169 8.08 -8.54 2.13
CA ASP A 169 9.18 -8.42 3.07
C ASP A 169 9.61 -6.94 3.24
N TYR A 170 9.70 -6.20 2.14
CA TYR A 170 10.00 -4.76 2.18
C TYR A 170 8.92 -3.99 2.94
N MET A 171 7.65 -4.22 2.60
CA MET A 171 6.51 -3.53 3.22
C MET A 171 6.35 -3.88 4.70
N PHE A 172 6.75 -5.07 5.11
CA PHE A 172 6.78 -5.42 6.55
C PHE A 172 7.71 -4.47 7.30
N GLY A 173 8.92 -4.21 6.76
CA GLY A 173 9.85 -3.25 7.36
C GLY A 173 9.21 -1.87 7.54
N GLU A 174 8.51 -1.37 6.52
CA GLU A 174 7.80 -0.09 6.58
C GLU A 174 6.64 -0.13 7.61
N ALA A 175 5.93 -1.26 7.69
CA ALA A 175 4.78 -1.44 8.59
C ALA A 175 5.19 -1.33 10.07
N LEU A 176 6.43 -1.69 10.41
CA LEU A 176 6.94 -1.62 11.79
C LEU A 176 7.00 -0.20 12.36
N GLU A 177 6.83 0.82 11.52
CA GLU A 177 6.81 2.22 11.94
C GLU A 177 5.40 2.69 12.38
N TYR A 178 4.35 1.87 12.16
CA TYR A 178 2.94 2.25 12.34
C TYR A 178 2.30 1.47 13.49
N GLY A 179 1.76 2.18 14.46
CA GLY A 179 1.07 1.58 15.60
C GLY A 179 -0.09 0.66 15.19
N SER A 180 -0.85 1.04 14.16
CA SER A 180 -1.95 0.21 13.68
C SER A 180 -1.47 -1.16 13.18
N TRP A 181 -0.39 -1.21 12.40
CA TRP A 181 0.17 -2.48 11.96
C TRP A 181 0.74 -3.29 13.12
N LEU A 182 1.44 -2.64 14.06
CA LEU A 182 1.97 -3.31 15.25
C LEU A 182 0.84 -3.94 16.08
N THR A 183 -0.28 -3.20 16.27
CA THR A 183 -1.47 -3.73 16.95
C THR A 183 -2.04 -4.95 16.23
N LEU A 184 -2.16 -4.88 14.89
CA LEU A 184 -2.66 -6.02 14.11
C LEU A 184 -1.73 -7.23 14.26
N LEU A 185 -0.42 -6.99 14.34
CA LEU A 185 0.59 -8.04 14.48
C LEU A 185 0.76 -8.54 15.92
N GLY A 186 -0.03 -8.00 16.86
CA GLY A 186 -0.14 -8.51 18.22
C GLY A 186 0.62 -7.73 19.29
N ALA A 187 1.28 -6.62 18.93
CA ALA A 187 1.97 -5.79 19.91
C ALA A 187 0.97 -4.91 20.69
N ASP A 188 1.29 -4.57 21.92
CA ASP A 188 0.49 -3.66 22.75
C ASP A 188 1.10 -2.26 22.72
N VAL A 189 0.56 -1.41 21.85
CA VAL A 189 1.09 -0.06 21.62
C VAL A 189 0.58 0.98 22.63
N SER A 190 -0.18 0.57 23.66
CA SER A 190 -0.84 1.53 24.58
C SER A 190 0.16 2.39 25.38
N ASP A 191 1.30 1.81 25.75
CA ASP A 191 2.38 2.50 26.48
C ASP A 191 3.70 2.52 25.71
N GLY A 192 3.65 2.41 24.37
CA GLY A 192 4.85 2.24 23.55
C GLY A 192 5.14 0.77 23.29
N ILE A 193 6.32 0.46 22.78
CA ILE A 193 6.73 -0.92 22.46
C ILE A 193 8.15 -1.20 22.97
N ASP A 194 8.39 -2.44 23.35
CA ASP A 194 9.70 -2.93 23.80
C ASP A 194 10.37 -3.75 22.70
N VAL A 195 11.52 -3.28 22.22
CA VAL A 195 12.23 -3.88 21.07
C VAL A 195 13.56 -4.49 21.52
N VAL A 196 13.85 -5.70 21.03
CA VAL A 196 15.13 -6.39 21.27
C VAL A 196 15.92 -6.49 19.96
N PHE A 197 17.19 -6.08 20.01
CA PHE A 197 18.12 -6.17 18.88
C PHE A 197 19.21 -7.24 19.16
N SER A 198 19.74 -7.86 18.10
CA SER A 198 20.65 -9.01 18.23
C SER A 198 22.05 -8.69 18.84
N GLY A 199 22.46 -7.44 18.87
CA GLY A 199 23.82 -7.08 19.30
C GLY A 199 24.07 -7.20 20.79
N ASN A 200 23.27 -6.55 21.59
CA ASN A 200 23.45 -6.44 23.03
C ASN A 200 22.39 -7.17 23.87
N LYS A 201 21.31 -7.60 23.23
CA LYS A 201 20.14 -8.25 23.86
C LYS A 201 19.45 -7.38 24.93
N GLU A 202 19.74 -6.09 24.94
CA GLU A 202 19.00 -5.17 25.81
C GLU A 202 17.68 -4.79 25.17
N THR A 203 16.66 -4.69 26.00
CA THR A 203 15.37 -4.18 25.58
C THR A 203 15.44 -2.66 25.48
N LYS A 204 15.03 -2.11 24.37
CA LYS A 204 14.92 -0.67 24.17
C LYS A 204 13.44 -0.32 24.01
N HIS A 205 12.97 0.63 24.81
CA HIS A 205 11.60 1.13 24.74
C HIS A 205 11.49 2.22 23.69
N PHE A 206 10.38 2.23 22.94
CA PHE A 206 10.04 3.25 21.96
C PHE A 206 8.62 3.75 22.24
N ASP A 207 8.48 5.06 22.45
CA ASP A 207 7.17 5.70 22.67
C ASP A 207 6.36 5.76 21.37
N MET A 208 5.04 5.87 21.51
CA MET A 208 4.17 6.21 20.36
C MET A 208 4.08 7.73 20.19
N THR A 209 3.86 8.17 18.96
CA THR A 209 3.75 9.58 18.58
C THR A 209 2.71 9.80 17.49
N ASP A 210 2.11 10.97 17.43
CA ASP A 210 1.23 11.36 16.31
C ASP A 210 2.03 12.01 15.16
N GLU A 211 3.35 12.21 15.35
CA GLU A 211 4.20 12.77 14.31
C GLU A 211 4.65 11.68 13.35
N PRO A 212 4.36 11.82 12.04
CA PRO A 212 4.80 10.81 11.07
C PRO A 212 6.32 10.72 11.00
N PRO A 213 6.87 9.55 10.67
CA PRO A 213 8.32 9.39 10.55
C PRO A 213 8.90 10.35 9.51
N GLU A 214 10.04 10.95 9.85
CA GLU A 214 10.72 11.89 8.95
C GLU A 214 11.20 11.15 7.71
N ARG A 215 10.64 11.49 6.56
CA ARG A 215 11.05 10.91 5.28
C ARG A 215 11.97 11.87 4.52
N LYS A 216 13.10 11.35 4.06
CA LYS A 216 13.99 12.14 3.19
C LYS A 216 13.24 12.51 1.92
N GLN A 217 13.10 13.82 1.70
CA GLN A 217 12.48 14.31 0.49
C GLN A 217 13.45 14.12 -0.70
N LEU A 218 13.10 13.20 -1.58
CA LEU A 218 13.90 12.93 -2.77
C LEU A 218 13.56 13.95 -3.87
N GLU A 219 14.57 14.36 -4.64
CA GLU A 219 14.36 15.14 -5.86
C GLU A 219 13.41 14.38 -6.79
N LEU A 220 12.60 15.10 -7.56
CA LEU A 220 11.68 14.49 -8.53
C LEU A 220 12.43 13.51 -9.44
N CYS A 221 13.53 13.98 -10.01
CA CYS A 221 14.38 13.16 -10.87
C CYS A 221 15.80 13.73 -10.89
N SER A 222 16.76 12.87 -11.22
CA SER A 222 18.16 13.25 -11.37
C SER A 222 18.83 12.32 -12.37
N TYR A 223 20.09 12.62 -12.76
CA TYR A 223 20.82 11.71 -13.63
C TYR A 223 22.32 11.69 -13.29
N LYS A 224 22.95 10.61 -13.74
CA LYS A 224 24.40 10.43 -13.60
C LYS A 224 24.96 9.86 -14.90
N ILE A 225 26.15 10.34 -15.30
CA ILE A 225 26.91 9.81 -16.44
C ILE A 225 28.14 9.09 -15.91
N ASP A 226 28.23 7.81 -16.20
CA ASP A 226 29.39 6.96 -15.92
C ASP A 226 30.14 6.73 -17.24
N LYS A 227 31.15 7.51 -17.48
CA LYS A 227 31.94 7.45 -18.72
C LYS A 227 32.76 6.17 -18.83
N GLU A 228 33.24 5.66 -17.68
CA GLU A 228 34.08 4.44 -17.66
C GLU A 228 33.30 3.21 -18.13
N ASN A 229 32.04 3.13 -17.75
CA ASN A 229 31.16 2.01 -18.12
C ASN A 229 30.24 2.35 -19.32
N SER A 230 30.41 3.54 -19.91
CA SER A 230 29.58 4.02 -21.03
C SER A 230 28.08 3.90 -20.68
N LEU A 231 27.71 4.36 -19.45
CA LEU A 231 26.37 4.22 -18.91
C LEU A 231 25.81 5.55 -18.41
N GLY A 232 24.63 5.92 -18.90
CA GLY A 232 23.85 7.02 -18.35
C GLY A 232 22.70 6.44 -17.50
N VAL A 233 22.56 6.92 -16.26
CA VAL A 233 21.46 6.49 -15.38
C VAL A 233 20.55 7.68 -15.14
N PHE A 234 19.28 7.55 -15.47
CA PHE A 234 18.23 8.52 -15.14
C PHE A 234 17.45 7.98 -13.95
N THR A 235 17.49 8.67 -12.82
CA THR A 235 16.73 8.29 -11.62
C THR A 235 15.42 9.06 -11.60
N LEU A 236 14.30 8.37 -11.50
CA LEU A 236 12.96 8.96 -11.44
C LEU A 236 12.30 8.52 -10.12
N ASN A 237 12.17 9.44 -9.18
CA ASN A 237 11.66 9.13 -7.83
C ASN A 237 10.14 9.33 -7.69
N ARG A 238 9.51 10.08 -8.59
CA ARG A 238 8.05 10.26 -8.63
C ARG A 238 7.56 10.37 -10.07
N CYS A 239 6.39 9.80 -10.35
CA CYS A 239 5.74 9.89 -11.66
C CYS A 239 4.93 11.20 -11.72
N GLU A 240 5.60 12.30 -11.99
CA GLU A 240 5.00 13.63 -12.07
C GLU A 240 5.38 14.30 -13.39
N MET A 241 4.38 14.63 -14.20
CA MET A 241 4.60 15.34 -15.47
C MET A 241 4.71 16.84 -15.19
N SER A 242 5.95 17.32 -15.08
CA SER A 242 6.23 18.72 -14.78
C SER A 242 7.28 19.29 -15.75
N GLN A 243 7.46 20.60 -15.73
CA GLN A 243 8.52 21.27 -16.51
C GLN A 243 9.90 20.77 -16.01
N GLU A 244 10.07 20.61 -14.70
CA GLU A 244 11.31 20.10 -14.10
C GLU A 244 11.68 18.72 -14.69
N TYR A 245 10.70 17.81 -14.77
CA TYR A 245 10.90 16.48 -15.36
C TYR A 245 11.37 16.61 -16.81
N THR A 246 10.67 17.43 -17.59
CA THR A 246 10.97 17.62 -19.02
C THR A 246 12.38 18.18 -19.22
N ASP A 247 12.72 19.21 -18.46
CA ASP A 247 14.04 19.86 -18.56
C ASP A 247 15.16 18.88 -18.18
N ARG A 248 14.97 18.15 -17.07
CA ARG A 248 15.97 17.19 -16.60
C ARG A 248 16.16 16.03 -17.58
N LEU A 249 15.07 15.59 -18.23
CA LEU A 249 15.14 14.53 -19.25
C LEU A 249 15.92 15.02 -20.49
N LEU A 250 15.68 16.25 -20.93
CA LEU A 250 16.40 16.84 -22.05
C LEU A 250 17.89 17.02 -21.72
N GLU A 251 18.21 17.49 -20.51
CA GLU A 251 19.60 17.58 -20.03
C GLU A 251 20.29 16.21 -20.05
N PHE A 252 19.60 15.18 -19.57
CA PHE A 252 20.12 13.81 -19.55
C PHE A 252 20.48 13.33 -20.95
N PHE A 253 19.56 13.46 -21.92
CA PHE A 253 19.83 12.99 -23.28
C PHE A 253 20.92 13.84 -23.98
N SER A 254 21.03 15.13 -23.67
CA SER A 254 22.14 15.96 -24.15
C SER A 254 23.45 15.44 -23.56
N ALA A 255 23.50 15.16 -22.26
CA ALA A 255 24.69 14.63 -21.59
C ALA A 255 25.11 13.26 -22.16
N VAL A 256 24.13 12.37 -22.42
CA VAL A 256 24.36 11.07 -23.05
C VAL A 256 25.03 11.24 -24.42
N ARG A 257 24.49 12.12 -25.26
CA ARG A 257 25.02 12.40 -26.60
C ARG A 257 26.43 13.03 -26.52
N ASP A 258 26.57 14.07 -25.70
CA ASP A 258 27.82 14.88 -25.64
C ASP A 258 28.99 14.08 -25.05
N ASN A 259 28.69 13.02 -24.26
CA ASN A 259 29.72 12.13 -23.71
C ASN A 259 29.79 10.78 -24.46
N ASN A 260 29.08 10.66 -25.59
CA ASN A 260 29.10 9.46 -26.44
C ASN A 260 28.78 8.17 -25.64
N ILE A 261 27.77 8.23 -24.78
CA ILE A 261 27.35 7.12 -23.90
C ILE A 261 26.57 6.10 -24.73
N GLY A 262 26.95 4.82 -24.64
CA GLY A 262 26.34 3.73 -25.42
C GLY A 262 25.14 3.05 -24.74
N ASN A 263 25.01 3.18 -23.43
CA ASN A 263 23.95 2.47 -22.67
C ASN A 263 23.22 3.44 -21.73
N ILE A 264 21.90 3.25 -21.60
CA ILE A 264 21.13 4.01 -20.61
C ILE A 264 20.33 3.06 -19.73
N ALA A 265 20.11 3.46 -18.47
CA ALA A 265 19.26 2.78 -17.52
C ALA A 265 18.32 3.80 -16.87
N VAL A 266 17.14 3.36 -16.51
CA VAL A 266 16.20 4.14 -15.70
C VAL A 266 16.14 3.50 -14.32
N ASP A 267 16.44 4.27 -13.28
CA ASP A 267 16.40 3.82 -11.90
C ASP A 267 15.06 4.24 -11.28
N LEU A 268 14.22 3.25 -10.97
CA LEU A 268 12.89 3.44 -10.38
C LEU A 268 12.81 2.88 -8.96
N ARG A 269 13.93 2.52 -8.34
CA ARG A 269 13.93 1.84 -7.03
C ARG A 269 13.28 2.67 -5.91
N SER A 270 13.31 3.98 -6.03
CA SER A 270 12.65 4.88 -5.06
C SER A 270 11.34 5.48 -5.59
N ASN A 271 10.79 4.97 -6.73
CA ASN A 271 9.56 5.46 -7.33
C ASN A 271 8.39 4.64 -6.79
N GLY A 272 7.73 5.17 -5.77
CA GLY A 272 6.60 4.50 -5.14
C GLY A 272 5.30 4.60 -5.90
N UNK A 273 5.45 4.95 -7.15
CA UNK A 273 4.33 4.99 -7.94
C UNK A 273 3.45 6.05 -7.57
N UNK A 274 3.36 6.55 -8.05
CA UNK A 274 2.68 7.53 -7.67
C UNK A 274 1.31 7.38 -7.70
N UNK A 275 0.93 7.17 -6.95
CA UNK A 275 -0.31 7.34 -6.92
C UNK A 275 -0.61 8.61 -7.47
N UNK A 276 -1.04 8.59 -8.10
CA UNK A 276 -1.55 9.69 -8.55
C UNK A 276 -2.22 10.35 -7.51
N SER A 277 -1.99 11.33 -7.15
CA SER A 277 -2.60 12.17 -6.16
C SER A 277 -3.73 13.03 -6.77
#